data_596e83e38225d80d8d8a29221dc70d65
#
_entry.id   596e83e38225d80d8d8a29221dc70d65
#
_cell.length_a   1.000
_cell.length_b   1.000
_cell.length_c   1.000
_cell.angle_alpha   90.00
_cell.angle_beta   90.00
_cell.angle_gamma   90.00
#
_symmetry.space_group_name_H-M   'P 1'
#
loop_
_entity.id
_entity.type
_entity.pdbx_description
1 polymer ?
#
loop_
_entity_poly.entity_id
_entity_poly.type
_entity_poly.pdbx_seq_one_letter_code
_entity_poly.pdbx_strand_id
1 'polypeptide(L)'
;ATDEDVRLRMLGIKKAPAIMPLLKELTEAGITVHTQLVICPGINDGEILRKSLTDLYSLYPGVKSVAVVPVGLTGHRKNLNELRLNNKREAAELIDIADKFNKSIKTGNFVFCSDEIYVTAEKKEPPYDYYGDFDQIENGVGLMAKFRYEFDAALKDAVAPGKNSYTIVTGKSAS
;
A
#
# COMPACT_ATOMS: atom_id res chain seq x y z
N ALA A 1 3.43 5.00 10.88
CA ALA A 1 2.38 5.10 11.91
C ALA A 1 2.21 6.53 12.38
N THR A 2 1.00 6.92 12.76
CA THR A 2 0.71 8.22 13.39
C THR A 2 0.93 8.19 14.90
N ASP A 3 0.98 7.00 15.49
CA ASP A 3 1.39 6.80 16.87
C ASP A 3 2.88 7.15 17.01
N GLU A 4 3.19 8.15 17.85
CA GLU A 4 4.53 8.73 17.95
C GLU A 4 5.56 7.73 18.52
N ASP A 5 5.21 6.96 19.55
CA ASP A 5 6.13 6.00 20.14
C ASP A 5 6.46 4.88 19.17
N VAL A 6 5.43 4.36 18.48
CA VAL A 6 5.61 3.36 17.42
C VAL A 6 6.45 3.92 16.28
N ARG A 7 6.17 5.17 15.87
CA ARG A 7 6.92 5.84 14.81
C ARG A 7 8.40 6.02 15.16
N LEU A 8 8.71 6.50 16.36
CA LEU A 8 10.09 6.66 16.83
C LEU A 8 10.83 5.32 16.90
N ARG A 9 10.14 4.27 17.41
CA ARG A 9 10.68 2.91 17.42
C ARG A 9 10.99 2.40 16.01
N MET A 10 10.07 2.61 15.03
CA MET A 10 10.26 2.19 13.64
C MET A 10 11.41 2.95 12.96
N LEU A 11 11.56 4.24 13.26
CA LEU A 11 12.66 5.06 12.73
C LEU A 11 13.99 4.77 13.40
N GLY A 12 14.01 4.09 14.56
CA GLY A 12 15.23 3.82 15.31
C GLY A 12 15.85 5.07 15.93
N ILE A 13 15.04 6.11 16.21
CA ILE A 13 15.51 7.39 16.76
C ILE A 13 14.74 7.74 18.03
N LYS A 14 15.38 8.56 18.89
CA LYS A 14 14.80 8.93 20.18
C LYS A 14 13.86 10.15 20.12
N LYS A 15 13.94 10.94 19.06
CA LYS A 15 13.15 12.18 18.92
C LYS A 15 12.96 12.52 17.46
N ALA A 16 11.74 12.87 17.09
CA ALA A 16 11.37 13.47 15.81
C ALA A 16 10.19 14.44 16.03
N PRO A 17 9.94 15.38 15.12
CA PRO A 17 8.70 16.15 15.12
C PRO A 17 7.48 15.23 15.00
N ALA A 18 6.39 15.59 15.70
CA ALA A 18 5.11 14.89 15.57
C ALA A 18 4.61 14.97 14.12
N ILE A 19 4.15 13.83 13.56
CA ILE A 19 3.80 13.79 12.13
C ILE A 19 2.45 14.46 11.83
N MET A 20 1.47 14.33 12.71
CA MET A 20 0.12 14.85 12.48
C MET A 20 0.07 16.39 12.38
N PRO A 21 0.75 17.16 13.26
CA PRO A 21 0.84 18.61 13.10
C PRO A 21 1.49 19.04 11.79
N LEU A 22 2.55 18.35 11.33
CA LEU A 22 3.21 18.64 10.07
C LEU A 22 2.29 18.38 8.86
N LEU A 23 1.58 17.24 8.86
CA LEU A 23 0.61 16.93 7.80
C LEU A 23 -0.52 17.97 7.77
N LYS A 24 -0.99 18.41 8.95
CA LYS A 24 -2.02 19.43 9.05
C LYS A 24 -1.55 20.75 8.45
N GLU A 25 -0.35 21.19 8.78
CA GLU A 25 0.27 22.41 8.24
C GLU A 25 0.36 22.35 6.70
N LEU A 26 0.83 21.22 6.14
CA LEU A 26 0.91 21.02 4.70
C LEU A 26 -0.45 21.08 4.03
N THR A 27 -1.45 20.42 4.60
CA THR A 27 -2.80 20.38 4.03
C THR A 27 -3.51 21.73 4.15
N GLU A 28 -3.31 22.49 5.23
CA GLU A 28 -3.82 23.86 5.42
C GLU A 28 -3.14 24.84 4.45
N ALA A 29 -1.90 24.57 4.03
CA ALA A 29 -1.21 25.32 2.97
C ALA A 29 -1.69 24.95 1.55
N GLY A 30 -2.69 24.07 1.41
CA GLY A 30 -3.26 23.68 0.12
C GLY A 30 -2.49 22.57 -0.60
N ILE A 31 -1.55 21.90 0.09
CA ILE A 31 -0.79 20.78 -0.48
C ILE A 31 -1.62 19.51 -0.36
N THR A 32 -1.86 18.83 -1.48
CA THR A 32 -2.45 17.48 -1.50
C THR A 32 -1.39 16.47 -1.11
N VAL A 33 -1.71 15.63 -0.12
CA VAL A 33 -0.78 14.65 0.43
C VAL A 33 -1.29 13.23 0.15
N HIS A 34 -0.43 12.39 -0.40
CA HIS A 34 -0.59 10.94 -0.49
C HIS A 34 0.36 10.30 0.49
N THR A 35 -0.15 9.42 1.35
CA THR A 35 0.65 8.82 2.43
C THR A 35 0.90 7.34 2.18
N GLN A 36 1.99 6.83 2.77
CA GLN A 36 2.33 5.42 2.74
C GLN A 36 2.55 4.89 4.17
N LEU A 37 1.90 3.79 4.49
CA LEU A 37 2.10 3.04 5.72
C LEU A 37 2.84 1.73 5.41
N VAL A 38 4.13 1.69 5.72
CA VAL A 38 4.93 0.47 5.65
C VAL A 38 4.61 -0.39 6.87
N ILE A 39 4.06 -1.57 6.65
CA ILE A 39 3.60 -2.46 7.73
C ILE A 39 4.70 -3.43 8.14
N CYS A 40 5.08 -3.33 9.41
CA CYS A 40 5.98 -4.24 10.10
C CYS A 40 5.14 -5.12 11.04
N PRO A 41 4.96 -6.43 10.76
CA PRO A 41 4.12 -7.31 11.54
C PRO A 41 4.45 -7.32 13.04
N GLY A 42 3.42 -7.15 13.88
CA GLY A 42 3.54 -7.06 15.35
C GLY A 42 4.06 -5.71 15.86
N ILE A 43 4.21 -4.70 14.99
CA ILE A 43 4.67 -3.37 15.39
C ILE A 43 3.62 -2.30 15.11
N ASN A 44 3.16 -2.17 13.87
CA ASN A 44 2.22 -1.13 13.45
C ASN A 44 1.02 -1.65 12.65
N ASP A 45 0.76 -2.94 12.72
CA ASP A 45 -0.44 -3.61 12.24
C ASP A 45 -1.63 -3.48 13.23
N GLY A 46 -2.72 -4.20 12.99
CA GLY A 46 -3.87 -4.28 13.88
C GLY A 46 -4.44 -2.91 14.30
N GLU A 47 -4.52 -2.66 15.61
CA GLU A 47 -5.09 -1.42 16.16
C GLU A 47 -4.26 -0.18 15.86
N ILE A 48 -2.94 -0.30 15.77
CA ILE A 48 -2.05 0.82 15.40
C ILE A 48 -2.32 1.25 13.95
N LEU A 49 -2.56 0.28 13.05
CA LEU A 49 -2.97 0.59 11.68
C LEU A 49 -4.33 1.29 11.67
N ARG A 50 -5.34 0.76 12.37
CA ARG A 50 -6.69 1.37 12.43
C ARG A 50 -6.64 2.81 12.94
N LYS A 51 -5.88 3.04 14.02
CA LYS A 51 -5.63 4.39 14.55
C LYS A 51 -5.01 5.28 13.49
N SER A 52 -3.96 4.81 12.81
CA SER A 52 -3.28 5.59 11.78
C SER A 52 -4.19 5.96 10.62
N LEU A 53 -5.07 5.06 10.18
CA LEU A 53 -6.05 5.34 9.13
C LEU A 53 -7.06 6.40 9.56
N THR A 54 -7.54 6.33 10.81
CA THR A 54 -8.48 7.31 11.36
C THR A 54 -7.84 8.69 11.47
N ASP A 55 -6.62 8.75 12.01
CA ASP A 55 -5.88 10.00 12.15
C ASP A 55 -5.65 10.66 10.78
N LEU A 56 -5.17 9.90 9.78
CA LEU A 56 -4.92 10.41 8.43
C LEU A 56 -6.21 10.85 7.73
N TYR A 57 -7.30 10.10 7.90
CA TYR A 57 -8.59 10.47 7.32
C TYR A 57 -9.17 11.73 7.94
N SER A 58 -8.83 12.07 9.19
CA SER A 58 -9.25 13.34 9.81
C SER A 58 -8.73 14.58 9.09
N LEU A 59 -7.72 14.41 8.23
CA LEU A 59 -7.15 15.48 7.39
C LEU A 59 -7.67 15.45 5.94
N TYR A 60 -8.68 14.60 5.64
CA TYR A 60 -9.31 14.59 4.32
C TYR A 60 -10.05 15.94 4.08
N PRO A 61 -10.02 16.52 2.85
CA PRO A 61 -9.43 16.02 1.60
C PRO A 61 -7.94 16.37 1.40
N GLY A 62 -7.29 17.05 2.33
CA GLY A 62 -5.87 17.41 2.21
C GLY A 62 -4.96 16.18 2.15
N VAL A 63 -5.18 15.19 3.01
CA VAL A 63 -4.67 13.82 2.80
C VAL A 63 -5.68 13.11 1.90
N LYS A 64 -5.29 12.80 0.67
CA LYS A 64 -6.18 12.26 -0.37
C LYS A 64 -6.25 10.73 -0.35
N SER A 65 -5.14 10.07 -0.06
CA SER A 65 -5.09 8.60 -0.02
C SER A 65 -3.99 8.05 0.86
N VAL A 66 -4.13 6.78 1.26
CA VAL A 66 -3.16 6.00 2.04
C VAL A 66 -2.83 4.70 1.31
N ALA A 67 -1.55 4.48 0.98
CA ALA A 67 -1.06 3.17 0.58
C ALA A 67 -0.65 2.36 1.81
N VAL A 68 -1.11 1.13 1.90
CA VAL A 68 -0.66 0.13 2.87
C VAL A 68 0.26 -0.83 2.13
N VAL A 69 1.54 -0.89 2.53
CA VAL A 69 2.55 -1.69 1.85
C VAL A 69 3.29 -2.58 2.86
N PRO A 70 3.77 -3.77 2.49
CA PRO A 70 4.55 -4.60 3.40
C PRO A 70 5.95 -4.03 3.58
N VAL A 71 6.60 -4.36 4.69
CA VAL A 71 8.01 -4.03 4.88
C VAL A 71 8.88 -4.80 3.89
N GLY A 72 9.79 -4.08 3.21
CA GLY A 72 10.84 -4.69 2.40
C GLY A 72 12.06 -5.06 3.26
N LEU A 73 12.55 -6.30 3.13
CA LEU A 73 13.76 -6.73 3.82
C LEU A 73 14.94 -6.75 2.84
N THR A 74 16.00 -6.07 3.22
CA THR A 74 17.26 -6.04 2.46
C THR A 74 18.38 -6.80 3.18
N GLY A 75 19.41 -7.23 2.45
CA GLY A 75 20.58 -7.90 3.04
C GLY A 75 21.46 -7.01 3.93
N HIS A 76 21.20 -5.70 3.95
CA HIS A 76 22.02 -4.71 4.69
C HIS A 76 21.44 -4.36 6.06
N ARG A 77 20.86 -5.32 6.78
CA ARG A 77 20.20 -5.09 8.08
C ARG A 77 21.05 -5.45 9.30
N LYS A 78 22.38 -5.46 9.18
CA LYS A 78 23.27 -5.73 10.32
C LYS A 78 23.04 -4.69 11.43
N ASN A 79 22.85 -5.16 12.68
CA ASN A 79 22.62 -4.34 13.89
C ASN A 79 21.29 -3.54 13.89
N LEU A 80 20.33 -3.84 13.04
CA LEU A 80 18.97 -3.30 13.11
C LEU A 80 18.03 -4.29 13.79
N ASN A 81 16.92 -3.78 14.33
CA ASN A 81 15.87 -4.62 14.89
C ASN A 81 15.41 -5.71 13.90
N GLU A 82 15.19 -6.91 14.40
CA GLU A 82 14.64 -7.99 13.59
C GLU A 82 13.25 -7.60 13.09
N LEU A 83 13.08 -7.68 11.77
CA LEU A 83 11.79 -7.56 11.11
C LEU A 83 11.54 -8.81 10.29
N ARG A 84 10.29 -9.13 10.08
CA ARG A 84 9.86 -10.23 9.22
C ARG A 84 8.80 -9.77 8.22
N LEU A 85 8.62 -10.51 7.16
CA LEU A 85 7.54 -10.28 6.21
C LEU A 85 6.19 -10.70 6.79
N ASN A 86 5.12 -10.14 6.24
CA ASN A 86 3.77 -10.59 6.52
C ASN A 86 3.58 -12.03 6.02
N ASN A 87 2.91 -12.87 6.82
CA ASN A 87 2.40 -14.14 6.33
C ASN A 87 1.04 -13.95 5.65
N LYS A 88 0.52 -15.02 5.03
CA LYS A 88 -0.76 -15.03 4.30
C LYS A 88 -1.92 -14.51 5.15
N ARG A 89 -2.05 -14.95 6.41
CA ARG A 89 -3.13 -14.54 7.31
C ARG A 89 -3.04 -13.05 7.64
N GLU A 90 -1.84 -12.57 7.98
CA GLU A 90 -1.60 -11.17 8.30
C GLU A 90 -1.87 -10.26 7.09
N ALA A 91 -1.42 -10.66 5.90
CA ALA A 91 -1.74 -9.94 4.66
C ALA A 91 -3.26 -9.88 4.40
N ALA A 92 -3.97 -10.98 4.63
CA ALA A 92 -5.44 -10.99 4.51
C ALA A 92 -6.12 -10.07 5.55
N GLU A 93 -5.59 -10.02 6.79
CA GLU A 93 -6.08 -9.10 7.82
C GLU A 93 -5.88 -7.62 7.45
N LEU A 94 -4.76 -7.27 6.78
CA LEU A 94 -4.53 -5.91 6.28
C LEU A 94 -5.58 -5.50 5.23
N ILE A 95 -5.88 -6.40 4.28
CA ILE A 95 -6.93 -6.18 3.29
C ILE A 95 -8.29 -5.98 3.97
N ASP A 96 -8.63 -6.84 4.94
CA ASP A 96 -9.90 -6.74 5.67
C ASP A 96 -10.02 -5.43 6.48
N ILE A 97 -8.91 -4.91 7.02
CA ILE A 97 -8.87 -3.61 7.71
C ILE A 97 -9.12 -2.48 6.70
N ALA A 98 -8.43 -2.47 5.57
CA ALA A 98 -8.57 -1.48 4.52
C ALA A 98 -10.00 -1.44 3.95
N ASP A 99 -10.57 -2.61 3.64
CA ASP A 99 -11.92 -2.75 3.11
C ASP A 99 -12.98 -2.26 4.09
N LYS A 100 -12.85 -2.63 5.37
CA LYS A 100 -13.78 -2.18 6.42
C LYS A 100 -13.69 -0.67 6.63
N PHE A 101 -12.50 -0.10 6.57
CA PHE A 101 -12.30 1.33 6.68
C PHE A 101 -12.98 2.06 5.50
N ASN A 102 -12.68 1.65 4.25
CA ASN A 102 -13.28 2.24 3.06
C ASN A 102 -14.81 2.16 3.07
N LYS A 103 -15.39 1.04 3.54
CA LYS A 103 -16.86 0.90 3.69
C LYS A 103 -17.46 1.78 4.78
N SER A 104 -16.67 2.19 5.77
CA SER A 104 -17.15 3.04 6.88
C SER A 104 -17.19 4.53 6.55
N ILE A 105 -16.52 4.94 5.47
CA ILE A 105 -16.45 6.34 5.02
C ILE A 105 -17.33 6.58 3.79
N LYS A 106 -17.70 7.85 3.54
CA LYS A 106 -18.62 8.22 2.45
C LYS A 106 -17.91 8.79 1.20
N THR A 107 -16.60 8.93 1.27
CA THR A 107 -15.80 9.64 0.25
C THR A 107 -15.28 8.74 -0.87
N GLY A 108 -15.66 7.47 -0.88
CA GLY A 108 -15.08 6.45 -1.77
C GLY A 108 -13.83 5.81 -1.16
N ASN A 109 -12.97 5.21 -1.98
CA ASN A 109 -11.78 4.54 -1.50
C ASN A 109 -10.72 5.55 -1.07
N PHE A 110 -10.23 5.40 0.14
CA PHE A 110 -9.16 6.21 0.73
C PHE A 110 -7.91 5.38 1.03
N VAL A 111 -8.10 4.11 1.40
CA VAL A 111 -7.03 3.18 1.76
C VAL A 111 -6.86 2.13 0.67
N PHE A 112 -5.62 1.95 0.23
CA PHE A 112 -5.28 1.00 -0.83
C PHE A 112 -4.16 0.09 -0.36
N CYS A 113 -4.35 -1.22 -0.44
CA CYS A 113 -3.27 -2.19 -0.23
C CYS A 113 -2.46 -2.34 -1.52
N SER A 114 -1.13 -2.50 -1.38
CA SER A 114 -0.27 -2.80 -2.52
C SER A 114 -0.56 -4.19 -3.10
N ASP A 115 -0.22 -4.39 -4.36
CA ASP A 115 -0.40 -5.65 -5.07
C ASP A 115 0.32 -6.81 -4.36
N GLU A 116 1.49 -6.57 -3.77
CA GLU A 116 2.24 -7.57 -3.00
C GLU A 116 1.44 -8.11 -1.80
N ILE A 117 0.61 -7.28 -1.15
CA ILE A 117 -0.25 -7.74 -0.06
C ILE A 117 -1.32 -8.70 -0.60
N TYR A 118 -1.92 -8.44 -1.77
CA TYR A 118 -2.87 -9.37 -2.40
C TYR A 118 -2.21 -10.67 -2.80
N VAL A 119 -1.02 -10.62 -3.40
CA VAL A 119 -0.23 -11.81 -3.76
C VAL A 119 0.11 -12.63 -2.51
N THR A 120 0.57 -11.99 -1.43
CA THR A 120 0.91 -12.67 -0.16
C THR A 120 -0.32 -13.29 0.50
N ALA A 121 -1.47 -12.62 0.43
CA ALA A 121 -2.75 -13.11 0.94
C ALA A 121 -3.35 -14.23 0.08
N GLU A 122 -2.82 -14.49 -1.11
CA GLU A 122 -3.43 -15.33 -2.14
C GLU A 122 -4.88 -14.91 -2.44
N LYS A 123 -5.12 -13.61 -2.45
CA LYS A 123 -6.39 -12.98 -2.81
C LYS A 123 -6.24 -12.27 -4.16
N LYS A 124 -7.33 -12.27 -4.94
CA LYS A 124 -7.38 -11.47 -6.16
C LYS A 124 -7.42 -9.99 -5.81
N GLU A 125 -6.66 -9.19 -6.54
CA GLU A 125 -6.69 -7.73 -6.44
C GLU A 125 -8.05 -7.16 -6.90
N PRO A 126 -8.46 -5.97 -6.43
CA PRO A 126 -9.63 -5.26 -6.92
C PRO A 126 -9.57 -4.97 -8.43
N PRO A 127 -10.73 -4.73 -9.09
CA PRO A 127 -10.78 -4.39 -10.51
C PRO A 127 -10.18 -3.00 -10.77
N TYR A 128 -9.87 -2.71 -12.03
CA TYR A 128 -9.26 -1.47 -12.51
C TYR A 128 -9.92 -0.21 -11.93
N ASP A 129 -11.25 -0.11 -11.99
CA ASP A 129 -12.00 1.08 -11.54
C ASP A 129 -11.94 1.35 -10.03
N TYR A 130 -11.49 0.36 -9.23
CA TYR A 130 -11.31 0.52 -7.78
C TYR A 130 -10.24 1.57 -7.45
N TYR A 131 -9.23 1.71 -8.31
CA TYR A 131 -8.04 2.52 -8.04
C TYR A 131 -8.17 3.98 -8.50
N GLY A 132 -9.26 4.36 -9.17
CA GLY A 132 -9.50 5.72 -9.66
C GLY A 132 -8.36 6.20 -10.57
N ASP A 133 -7.72 7.31 -10.19
CA ASP A 133 -6.62 7.91 -10.96
C ASP A 133 -5.26 7.22 -10.76
N PHE A 134 -5.20 6.12 -10.01
CA PHE A 134 -3.96 5.42 -9.67
C PHE A 134 -2.93 6.27 -8.93
N ASP A 135 -3.39 7.15 -8.07
CA ASP A 135 -2.55 8.09 -7.29
C ASP A 135 -1.42 7.42 -6.48
N GLN A 136 -1.54 6.13 -6.20
CA GLN A 136 -0.57 5.36 -5.39
C GLN A 136 0.22 4.33 -6.22
N ILE A 137 0.24 4.46 -7.55
CA ILE A 137 0.89 3.47 -8.45
C ILE A 137 2.39 3.32 -8.18
N GLU A 138 3.07 4.41 -7.81
CA GLU A 138 4.49 4.42 -7.44
C GLU A 138 4.78 3.58 -6.18
N ASN A 139 3.75 3.35 -5.36
CA ASN A 139 3.81 2.51 -4.17
C ASN A 139 3.42 1.05 -4.44
N GLY A 140 3.36 0.63 -5.71
CA GLY A 140 2.97 -0.72 -6.11
C GLY A 140 1.49 -1.04 -5.87
N VAL A 141 0.62 -0.02 -5.98
CA VAL A 141 -0.82 -0.15 -5.79
C VAL A 141 -1.53 -0.15 -7.14
N GLY A 142 -2.18 -1.26 -7.49
CA GLY A 142 -2.99 -1.38 -8.70
C GLY A 142 -2.22 -1.61 -9.99
N LEU A 143 -0.91 -1.86 -9.94
CA LEU A 143 -0.10 -2.18 -11.12
C LEU A 143 -0.60 -3.45 -11.82
N MET A 144 -0.97 -4.49 -11.06
CA MET A 144 -1.49 -5.74 -11.63
C MET A 144 -2.84 -5.51 -12.33
N ALA A 145 -3.74 -4.77 -11.71
CA ALA A 145 -5.04 -4.45 -12.30
C ALA A 145 -4.89 -3.61 -13.59
N LYS A 146 -4.02 -2.59 -13.54
CA LYS A 146 -3.70 -1.73 -14.68
C LYS A 146 -3.08 -2.54 -15.82
N PHE A 147 -2.08 -3.37 -15.52
CA PHE A 147 -1.43 -4.22 -16.51
C PHE A 147 -2.42 -5.15 -17.19
N ARG A 148 -3.29 -5.84 -16.43
CA ARG A 148 -4.31 -6.74 -17.01
C ARG A 148 -5.27 -5.99 -17.91
N TYR A 149 -5.76 -4.84 -17.47
CA TYR A 149 -6.67 -4.01 -18.26
C TYR A 149 -6.04 -3.58 -19.61
N GLU A 150 -4.81 -3.06 -19.56
CA GLU A 150 -4.09 -2.62 -20.75
C GLU A 150 -3.70 -3.79 -21.66
N PHE A 151 -3.30 -4.92 -21.06
CA PHE A 151 -2.97 -6.13 -21.82
C PHE A 151 -4.19 -6.72 -22.53
N ASP A 152 -5.33 -6.83 -21.85
CA ASP A 152 -6.58 -7.31 -22.44
C ASP A 152 -7.06 -6.38 -23.56
N ALA A 153 -6.85 -5.08 -23.45
CA ALA A 153 -7.14 -4.12 -24.50
C ALA A 153 -6.21 -4.34 -25.72
N ALA A 154 -4.91 -4.46 -25.47
CA ALA A 154 -3.93 -4.69 -26.54
C ALA A 154 -4.12 -6.02 -27.28
N LEU A 155 -4.58 -7.07 -26.57
CA LEU A 155 -4.86 -8.37 -27.19
C LEU A 155 -5.97 -8.33 -28.25
N LYS A 156 -6.91 -7.39 -28.14
CA LYS A 156 -8.02 -7.27 -29.12
C LYS A 156 -7.52 -6.90 -30.51
N ASP A 157 -6.41 -6.15 -30.58
CA ASP A 157 -5.81 -5.69 -31.81
C ASP A 157 -4.55 -6.49 -32.19
N ALA A 158 -4.21 -7.51 -31.40
CA ALA A 158 -3.01 -8.31 -31.62
C ALA A 158 -3.14 -9.20 -32.84
N VAL A 159 -2.15 -9.15 -33.72
CA VAL A 159 -2.00 -10.09 -34.82
C VAL A 159 -1.54 -11.44 -34.27
N ALA A 160 -2.06 -12.55 -34.82
CA ALA A 160 -1.68 -13.89 -34.40
C ALA A 160 -0.15 -14.05 -34.31
N PRO A 161 0.40 -14.56 -33.22
CA PRO A 161 1.84 -14.68 -33.06
C PRO A 161 2.44 -15.57 -34.12
N GLY A 162 3.60 -15.20 -34.65
CA GLY A 162 4.40 -16.06 -35.54
C GLY A 162 4.81 -17.35 -34.80
N LYS A 163 5.42 -18.29 -35.53
CA LYS A 163 5.88 -19.59 -35.01
C LYS A 163 7.14 -19.49 -34.10
N ASN A 164 7.37 -18.34 -33.45
CA ASN A 164 8.51 -18.14 -32.60
C ASN A 164 8.23 -18.65 -31.17
N SER A 165 9.23 -19.26 -30.54
CA SER A 165 9.19 -19.67 -29.17
C SER A 165 9.99 -18.70 -28.32
N TYR A 166 9.46 -18.28 -27.18
CA TYR A 166 10.11 -17.34 -26.25
C TYR A 166 10.19 -17.95 -24.86
N THR A 167 11.30 -17.70 -24.16
CA THR A 167 11.43 -18.01 -22.74
C THR A 167 11.38 -16.70 -21.98
N ILE A 168 10.42 -16.58 -21.07
CA ILE A 168 10.29 -15.41 -20.19
C ILE A 168 10.83 -15.78 -18.82
N VAL A 169 11.79 -15.00 -18.33
CA VAL A 169 12.30 -15.10 -16.94
C VAL A 169 11.63 -14.02 -16.13
N THR A 170 10.93 -14.42 -15.08
CA THR A 170 10.16 -13.50 -14.23
C THR A 170 10.29 -13.84 -12.75
N GLY A 171 9.96 -12.90 -11.88
CA GLY A 171 9.84 -13.14 -10.44
C GLY A 171 8.51 -13.86 -10.10
N LYS A 172 8.47 -14.47 -8.92
CA LYS A 172 7.29 -15.23 -8.44
C LYS A 172 6.00 -14.41 -8.46
N SER A 173 6.08 -13.11 -8.18
CA SER A 173 4.91 -12.23 -8.13
C SER A 173 4.37 -11.83 -9.50
N ALA A 174 5.14 -12.07 -10.57
CA ALA A 174 4.79 -11.75 -11.96
C ALA A 174 4.60 -13.00 -12.84
N SER A 175 4.59 -14.20 -12.21
CA SER A 175 4.40 -15.48 -12.90
C SER A 175 2.94 -15.91 -12.96
#